data_54ebbe668eb91b442a383fb857c8c3f9
#
_entry.id   54ebbe668eb91b442a383fb857c8c3f9
#
_cell.length_a   1.000
_cell.length_b   1.000
_cell.length_c   1.000
_cell.angle_alpha   90.00
_cell.angle_beta   90.00
_cell.angle_gamma   90.00
#
_symmetry.space_group_name_H-M   'P 1'
#
loop_
_entity.id
_entity.type
_entity.pdbx_description
1 polymer ?
#
loop_
_entity_poly.entity_id
_entity_poly.type
_entity_poly.pdbx_seq_one_letter_code
_entity_poly.pdbx_strand_id
1 'polypeptide(L)'
;MTGIDDVDYEIIELLMENARHSYREIAKQVDRSPPTVSDRVERLQEIGVIERFTLDIDRSILVEGPSVLVELDVEPNSDETVANTLADTPAVEHIIRTLDATVLFVAHGSEQDIRALLSETLDGAQIRSYTVRLVSESTWKPQLGAESVSMECTVCGKSVDDGETVELGEQTHEVCCTSCASKIKTQYDELKEAAASE
;
A
#
# COMPACT_ATOMS: atom_id res chain seq x y z
N MET A 1 -24.28 2.26 -1.90
CA MET A 1 -23.78 0.99 -1.30
C MET A 1 -22.26 1.04 -1.38
N THR A 2 -21.63 1.52 -0.33
CA THR A 2 -20.20 1.89 -0.29
C THR A 2 -19.36 1.01 0.66
N GLY A 3 -19.95 0.03 1.34
CA GLY A 3 -19.23 -0.92 2.18
C GLY A 3 -18.70 -2.13 1.39
N ILE A 4 -17.67 -2.79 1.91
CA ILE A 4 -17.21 -4.10 1.45
C ILE A 4 -18.11 -5.13 2.09
N ASP A 5 -18.70 -6.02 1.28
CA ASP A 5 -19.57 -7.11 1.74
C ASP A 5 -18.86 -8.47 1.67
N ASP A 6 -19.52 -9.51 2.19
CA ASP A 6 -18.96 -10.87 2.22
C ASP A 6 -18.57 -11.38 0.83
N VAL A 7 -19.31 -10.97 -0.21
CA VAL A 7 -19.01 -11.35 -1.60
C VAL A 7 -17.73 -10.67 -2.10
N ASP A 8 -17.48 -9.42 -1.69
CA ASP A 8 -16.24 -8.71 -2.01
C ASP A 8 -15.04 -9.39 -1.34
N TYR A 9 -15.21 -9.88 -0.09
CA TYR A 9 -14.18 -10.67 0.61
C TYR A 9 -13.87 -11.95 -0.14
N GLU A 10 -14.88 -12.73 -0.51
CA GLU A 10 -14.68 -13.97 -1.27
C GLU A 10 -13.97 -13.69 -2.60
N ILE A 11 -14.31 -12.61 -3.30
CA ILE A 11 -13.63 -12.19 -4.53
C ILE A 11 -12.16 -11.88 -4.27
N ILE A 12 -11.85 -11.11 -3.20
CA ILE A 12 -10.47 -10.75 -2.86
C ILE A 12 -9.67 -12.01 -2.48
N GLU A 13 -10.23 -12.92 -1.65
CA GLU A 13 -9.57 -14.18 -1.29
C GLU A 13 -9.22 -15.01 -2.51
N LEU A 14 -10.15 -15.17 -3.45
CA LEU A 14 -9.92 -15.90 -4.70
C LEU A 14 -8.83 -15.25 -5.57
N LEU A 15 -8.81 -13.92 -5.62
CA LEU A 15 -7.77 -13.17 -6.34
C LEU A 15 -6.41 -13.24 -5.64
N MET A 16 -6.38 -13.28 -4.30
CA MET A 16 -5.15 -13.48 -3.52
C MET A 16 -4.60 -14.90 -3.67
N GLU A 17 -5.47 -15.91 -3.77
CA GLU A 17 -5.05 -17.27 -4.06
C GLU A 17 -4.45 -17.38 -5.47
N ASN A 18 -5.12 -16.78 -6.45
CA ASN A 18 -4.65 -16.75 -7.83
C ASN A 18 -5.22 -15.56 -8.61
N ALA A 19 -4.41 -14.52 -8.78
CA ALA A 19 -4.78 -13.31 -9.52
C ALA A 19 -5.11 -13.57 -11.02
N ARG A 20 -4.90 -14.80 -11.53
CA ARG A 20 -5.24 -15.19 -12.90
C ARG A 20 -6.61 -15.86 -13.02
N HIS A 21 -7.36 -16.02 -11.92
CA HIS A 21 -8.74 -16.47 -12.02
C HIS A 21 -9.52 -15.56 -12.97
N SER A 22 -10.21 -16.16 -13.93
CA SER A 22 -11.13 -15.38 -14.76
C SER A 22 -12.35 -14.97 -13.95
N TYR A 23 -12.91 -13.80 -14.24
CA TYR A 23 -14.16 -13.37 -13.59
C TYR A 23 -15.31 -14.37 -13.75
N ARG A 24 -15.25 -15.23 -14.78
CA ARG A 24 -16.21 -16.33 -14.97
C ARG A 24 -16.02 -17.46 -13.96
N GLU A 25 -14.79 -17.74 -13.56
CA GLU A 25 -14.47 -18.74 -12.53
C GLU A 25 -14.84 -18.22 -11.15
N ILE A 26 -14.46 -16.98 -10.83
CA ILE A 26 -14.85 -16.31 -9.59
C ILE A 26 -16.37 -16.24 -9.45
N ALA A 27 -17.07 -15.80 -10.49
CA ALA A 27 -18.52 -15.66 -10.51
C ALA A 27 -19.27 -16.95 -10.15
N LYS A 28 -18.73 -18.12 -10.53
CA LYS A 28 -19.30 -19.42 -10.17
C LYS A 28 -19.12 -19.76 -8.69
N GLN A 29 -18.04 -19.31 -8.07
CA GLN A 29 -17.72 -19.60 -6.68
C GLN A 29 -18.53 -18.70 -5.73
N VAL A 30 -18.66 -17.42 -6.09
CA VAL A 30 -19.39 -16.43 -5.28
C VAL A 30 -20.89 -16.34 -5.63
N ASP A 31 -21.41 -17.22 -6.50
CA ASP A 31 -22.80 -17.27 -6.98
C ASP A 31 -23.29 -15.90 -7.51
N ARG A 32 -22.51 -15.32 -8.42
CA ARG A 32 -22.83 -14.05 -9.10
C ARG A 32 -22.61 -14.16 -10.60
N SER A 33 -22.98 -13.11 -11.35
CA SER A 33 -22.68 -13.03 -12.77
C SER A 33 -21.26 -12.49 -13.03
N PRO A 34 -20.59 -12.90 -14.14
CA PRO A 34 -19.26 -12.34 -14.45
C PRO A 34 -19.22 -10.81 -14.58
N PRO A 35 -20.21 -10.12 -15.17
CA PRO A 35 -20.24 -8.66 -15.12
C PRO A 35 -20.28 -8.11 -13.70
N THR A 36 -21.08 -8.70 -12.80
CA THR A 36 -21.15 -8.28 -11.39
C THR A 36 -19.80 -8.40 -10.69
N VAL A 37 -19.04 -9.47 -10.97
CA VAL A 37 -17.68 -9.62 -10.43
C VAL A 37 -16.75 -8.55 -10.99
N SER A 38 -16.84 -8.25 -12.29
CA SER A 38 -16.05 -7.18 -12.91
C SER A 38 -16.30 -5.82 -12.25
N ASP A 39 -17.58 -5.45 -12.12
CA ASP A 39 -17.99 -4.19 -11.51
C ASP A 39 -17.50 -4.06 -10.05
N ARG A 40 -17.53 -5.19 -9.29
CA ARG A 40 -17.04 -5.23 -7.92
C ARG A 40 -15.52 -5.08 -7.84
N VAL A 41 -14.77 -5.75 -8.69
CA VAL A 41 -13.30 -5.60 -8.73
C VAL A 41 -12.91 -4.18 -9.13
N GLU A 42 -13.56 -3.59 -10.13
CA GLU A 42 -13.34 -2.19 -10.51
C GLU A 42 -13.62 -1.26 -9.33
N ARG A 43 -14.73 -1.44 -8.64
CA ARG A 43 -15.05 -0.67 -7.44
C ARG A 43 -14.00 -0.84 -6.33
N LEU A 44 -13.53 -2.06 -6.06
CA LEU A 44 -12.49 -2.33 -5.06
C LEU A 44 -11.16 -1.67 -5.41
N GLN A 45 -10.87 -1.49 -6.70
CA GLN A 45 -9.72 -0.71 -7.16
C GLN A 45 -9.96 0.81 -6.98
N GLU A 46 -11.15 1.31 -7.33
CA GLU A 46 -11.51 2.72 -7.18
C GLU A 46 -11.45 3.20 -5.73
N ILE A 47 -11.89 2.37 -4.77
CA ILE A 47 -11.81 2.68 -3.33
C ILE A 47 -10.46 2.33 -2.70
N GLY A 48 -9.48 1.85 -3.49
CA GLY A 48 -8.12 1.60 -3.04
C GLY A 48 -7.90 0.32 -2.22
N VAL A 49 -8.91 -0.57 -2.11
CA VAL A 49 -8.75 -1.89 -1.44
C VAL A 49 -7.86 -2.81 -2.26
N ILE A 50 -8.02 -2.80 -3.58
CA ILE A 50 -7.09 -3.42 -4.50
C ILE A 50 -6.24 -2.32 -5.12
N GLU A 51 -5.04 -2.12 -4.61
CA GLU A 51 -4.13 -1.10 -5.14
C GLU A 51 -3.63 -1.44 -6.54
N ARG A 52 -3.27 -2.72 -6.77
CA ARG A 52 -2.73 -3.19 -8.05
C ARG A 52 -2.72 -4.71 -8.14
N PHE A 53 -2.68 -5.21 -9.37
CA PHE A 53 -2.30 -6.59 -9.68
C PHE A 53 -0.82 -6.62 -10.04
N THR A 54 -0.06 -7.50 -9.43
CA THR A 54 1.38 -7.65 -9.67
C THR A 54 1.79 -9.11 -9.67
N LEU A 55 3.04 -9.38 -10.04
CA LEU A 55 3.65 -10.70 -9.99
C LEU A 55 4.67 -10.74 -8.85
N ASP A 56 4.66 -11.82 -8.10
CA ASP A 56 5.79 -12.20 -7.27
C ASP A 56 6.77 -13.00 -8.11
N ILE A 57 8.02 -12.53 -8.19
CA ILE A 57 9.03 -13.08 -9.11
C ILE A 57 10.24 -13.53 -8.29
N ASP A 58 10.66 -14.76 -8.48
CA ASP A 58 11.96 -15.21 -7.96
C ASP A 58 13.10 -14.56 -8.76
N ARG A 59 13.59 -13.47 -8.21
CA ARG A 59 14.68 -12.71 -8.83
C ARG A 59 16.02 -13.42 -8.77
N SER A 60 16.22 -14.39 -7.88
CA SER A 60 17.46 -15.17 -7.82
C SER A 60 17.79 -15.87 -9.13
N ILE A 61 16.75 -16.12 -9.95
CA ILE A 61 16.89 -16.74 -11.29
C ILE A 61 17.20 -15.69 -12.37
N LEU A 62 16.86 -14.42 -12.15
CA LEU A 62 16.88 -13.38 -13.18
C LEU A 62 18.00 -12.36 -12.98
N VAL A 63 18.48 -12.17 -11.76
CA VAL A 63 19.44 -11.14 -11.41
C VAL A 63 20.64 -11.78 -10.72
N GLU A 64 21.85 -11.38 -11.09
CA GLU A 64 23.07 -11.84 -10.44
C GLU A 64 23.26 -11.11 -9.09
N GLY A 65 23.72 -11.86 -8.09
CA GLY A 65 24.03 -11.34 -6.76
C GLY A 65 23.02 -11.75 -5.68
N PRO A 66 23.42 -11.67 -4.41
CA PRO A 66 22.56 -11.99 -3.30
C PRO A 66 21.46 -10.95 -3.10
N SER A 67 20.32 -11.39 -2.58
CA SER A 67 19.29 -10.47 -2.06
C SER A 67 19.79 -9.87 -0.74
N VAL A 68 19.66 -8.57 -0.59
CA VAL A 68 20.06 -7.82 0.60
C VAL A 68 18.92 -6.95 1.11
N LEU A 69 18.80 -6.90 2.44
CA LEU A 69 17.98 -5.91 3.14
C LEU A 69 18.88 -4.74 3.51
N VAL A 70 18.51 -3.57 3.05
CA VAL A 70 19.19 -2.31 3.39
C VAL A 70 18.31 -1.53 4.34
N GLU A 71 18.90 -1.08 5.42
CA GLU A 71 18.29 -0.22 6.43
C GLU A 71 19.02 1.12 6.41
N LEU A 72 18.31 2.20 6.13
CA LEU A 72 18.83 3.56 6.11
C LEU A 72 18.27 4.34 7.30
N ASP A 73 19.17 4.90 8.12
CA ASP A 73 18.82 5.96 9.06
C ASP A 73 18.99 7.30 8.33
N VAL A 74 17.89 8.02 8.15
CA VAL A 74 17.91 9.25 7.37
C VAL A 74 17.68 10.48 8.25
N GLU A 75 18.02 11.65 7.73
CA GLU A 75 17.74 12.91 8.41
C GLU A 75 16.22 13.09 8.61
N PRO A 76 15.76 13.69 9.73
CA PRO A 76 14.34 13.94 9.97
C PRO A 76 13.70 14.70 8.82
N ASN A 77 12.51 14.27 8.45
CA ASN A 77 11.73 14.79 7.31
C ASN A 77 12.32 14.49 5.90
N SER A 78 13.39 13.67 5.81
CA SER A 78 13.94 13.24 4.52
C SER A 78 13.45 11.85 4.09
N ASP A 79 12.80 11.11 4.98
CA ASP A 79 12.37 9.72 4.77
C ASP A 79 11.40 9.58 3.59
N GLU A 80 10.49 10.52 3.40
CA GLU A 80 9.57 10.53 2.26
C GLU A 80 10.31 10.76 0.94
N THR A 81 11.18 11.76 0.88
CA THR A 81 11.96 12.07 -0.31
C THR A 81 12.88 10.91 -0.69
N VAL A 82 13.55 10.32 0.31
CA VAL A 82 14.43 9.17 0.12
C VAL A 82 13.63 7.96 -0.39
N ALA A 83 12.49 7.65 0.22
CA ALA A 83 11.66 6.52 -0.19
C ALA A 83 11.11 6.71 -1.62
N ASN A 84 10.66 7.91 -1.98
CA ASN A 84 10.18 8.20 -3.33
C ASN A 84 11.31 8.07 -4.37
N THR A 85 12.50 8.58 -4.08
CA THR A 85 13.67 8.43 -4.96
C THR A 85 14.05 6.96 -5.15
N LEU A 86 14.01 6.16 -4.08
CA LEU A 86 14.26 4.72 -4.15
C LEU A 86 13.17 3.98 -4.92
N ALA A 87 11.91 4.42 -4.85
CA ALA A 87 10.79 3.81 -5.58
C ALA A 87 10.96 3.92 -7.11
N ASP A 88 11.62 4.98 -7.58
CA ASP A 88 11.93 5.17 -8.99
C ASP A 88 13.19 4.40 -9.43
N THR A 89 13.87 3.70 -8.51
CA THR A 89 15.12 2.99 -8.79
C THR A 89 14.86 1.52 -9.15
N PRO A 90 15.17 1.07 -10.37
CA PRO A 90 14.80 -0.28 -10.85
C PRO A 90 15.37 -1.45 -10.05
N ALA A 91 16.47 -1.25 -9.34
CA ALA A 91 17.14 -2.28 -8.52
C ALA A 91 16.53 -2.42 -7.12
N VAL A 92 15.58 -1.57 -6.75
CA VAL A 92 15.01 -1.48 -5.40
C VAL A 92 13.62 -2.12 -5.37
N GLU A 93 13.37 -2.87 -4.31
CA GLU A 93 12.10 -3.54 -4.03
C GLU A 93 11.68 -3.36 -2.57
N HIS A 94 10.41 -3.55 -2.28
CA HIS A 94 9.87 -3.60 -0.91
C HIS A 94 10.31 -2.45 -0.01
N ILE A 95 10.01 -1.22 -0.42
CA ILE A 95 10.37 -0.05 0.36
C ILE A 95 9.39 0.10 1.53
N ILE A 96 9.94 0.21 2.73
CA ILE A 96 9.20 0.39 3.98
C ILE A 96 9.72 1.64 4.67
N ARG A 97 8.84 2.57 4.99
CA ARG A 97 9.14 3.72 5.86
C ARG A 97 8.64 3.45 7.25
N THR A 98 9.44 3.78 8.24
CA THR A 98 9.05 3.69 9.65
C THR A 98 8.85 5.09 10.25
N LEU A 99 8.18 5.18 11.39
CA LEU A 99 7.87 6.45 12.05
C LEU A 99 9.10 7.13 12.67
N ASP A 100 10.20 6.41 12.84
CA ASP A 100 11.45 6.90 13.41
C ASP A 100 12.47 7.35 12.34
N ALA A 101 11.98 7.69 11.15
CA ALA A 101 12.78 8.11 10.01
C ALA A 101 13.80 7.06 9.53
N THR A 102 13.43 5.78 9.61
CA THR A 102 14.19 4.69 9.00
C THR A 102 13.52 4.28 7.68
N VAL A 103 14.30 4.07 6.64
CA VAL A 103 13.83 3.54 5.35
C VAL A 103 14.47 2.17 5.14
N LEU A 104 13.64 1.13 4.98
CA LEU A 104 14.12 -0.21 4.65
C LEU A 104 13.76 -0.53 3.20
N PHE A 105 14.64 -1.23 2.51
CA PHE A 105 14.33 -1.75 1.19
C PHE A 105 15.09 -3.05 0.90
N VAL A 106 14.60 -3.81 -0.05
CA VAL A 106 15.28 -4.98 -0.59
C VAL A 106 15.90 -4.62 -1.92
N ALA A 107 17.14 -5.05 -2.14
CA ALA A 107 17.84 -4.93 -3.41
C ALA A 107 18.65 -6.19 -3.71
N HIS A 108 19.18 -6.31 -4.93
CA HIS A 108 20.05 -7.42 -5.34
C HIS A 108 21.43 -6.86 -5.68
N GLY A 109 22.48 -7.50 -5.18
CA GLY A 109 23.85 -7.12 -5.45
C GLY A 109 24.81 -7.30 -4.27
N SER A 110 26.07 -7.01 -4.50
CA SER A 110 27.10 -6.97 -3.46
C SER A 110 27.01 -5.68 -2.63
N GLU A 111 27.72 -5.64 -1.51
CA GLU A 111 27.82 -4.40 -0.70
C GLU A 111 28.36 -3.22 -1.54
N GLN A 112 29.24 -3.48 -2.51
CA GLN A 112 29.77 -2.45 -3.41
C GLN A 112 28.67 -1.91 -4.35
N ASP A 113 27.82 -2.79 -4.86
CA ASP A 113 26.71 -2.39 -5.72
C ASP A 113 25.69 -1.53 -4.96
N ILE A 114 25.40 -1.90 -3.71
CA ILE A 114 24.51 -1.10 -2.84
C ILE A 114 25.15 0.25 -2.52
N ARG A 115 26.44 0.30 -2.26
CA ARG A 115 27.15 1.57 -2.01
C ARG A 115 27.12 2.49 -3.24
N ALA A 116 27.32 1.93 -4.43
CA ALA A 116 27.22 2.67 -5.68
C ALA A 116 25.79 3.19 -5.89
N LEU A 117 24.79 2.32 -5.73
CA LEU A 117 23.38 2.68 -5.83
C LEU A 117 23.05 3.85 -4.90
N LEU A 118 23.39 3.76 -3.63
CA LEU A 118 23.10 4.83 -2.66
C LEU A 118 23.79 6.15 -3.03
N SER A 119 25.03 6.09 -3.49
CA SER A 119 25.80 7.29 -3.86
C SER A 119 25.34 7.93 -5.17
N GLU A 120 24.75 7.17 -6.08
CA GLU A 120 24.26 7.65 -7.37
C GLU A 120 22.81 8.14 -7.29
N THR A 121 22.03 7.54 -6.39
CA THR A 121 20.59 7.75 -6.30
C THR A 121 20.21 8.80 -5.24
N LEU A 122 20.94 8.84 -4.12
CA LEU A 122 20.61 9.67 -2.97
C LEU A 122 21.68 10.74 -2.72
N ASP A 123 21.22 11.92 -2.28
CA ASP A 123 22.12 12.91 -1.72
C ASP A 123 22.67 12.40 -0.38
N GLY A 124 24.00 12.27 -0.28
CA GLY A 124 24.66 11.77 0.92
C GLY A 124 24.38 12.58 2.19
N ALA A 125 23.90 13.81 2.08
CA ALA A 125 23.49 14.64 3.22
C ALA A 125 22.17 14.16 3.86
N GLN A 126 21.39 13.33 3.16
CA GLN A 126 20.13 12.80 3.68
C GLN A 126 20.29 11.51 4.50
N ILE A 127 21.44 10.84 4.40
CA ILE A 127 21.72 9.55 5.04
C ILE A 127 22.70 9.76 6.21
N ARG A 128 22.28 9.39 7.41
CA ARG A 128 23.12 9.38 8.61
C ARG A 128 23.99 8.12 8.67
N SER A 129 23.32 6.99 8.47
CA SER A 129 23.98 5.69 8.46
C SER A 129 23.17 4.68 7.64
N TYR A 130 23.80 3.58 7.25
CA TYR A 130 23.09 2.46 6.66
C TYR A 130 23.68 1.13 7.08
N THR A 131 22.86 0.09 7.04
CA THR A 131 23.25 -1.29 7.30
C THR A 131 22.78 -2.17 6.14
N VAL A 132 23.63 -3.05 5.66
CA VAL A 132 23.32 -4.04 4.62
C VAL A 132 23.35 -5.43 5.25
N ARG A 133 22.25 -6.20 5.10
CA ARG A 133 22.12 -7.57 5.61
C ARG A 133 21.79 -8.51 4.46
N LEU A 134 22.48 -9.65 4.40
CA LEU A 134 22.11 -10.71 3.46
C LEU A 134 20.74 -11.29 3.85
N VAL A 135 19.86 -11.40 2.88
CA VAL A 135 18.57 -12.06 3.03
C VAL A 135 18.75 -13.54 2.70
N SER A 136 18.44 -14.41 3.65
CA SER A 136 18.46 -15.86 3.41
C SER A 136 17.19 -16.35 2.76
N GLU A 137 16.05 -15.77 3.14
CA GLU A 137 14.73 -16.09 2.61
C GLU A 137 13.80 -14.90 2.82
N SER A 138 12.97 -14.61 1.85
CA SER A 138 11.89 -13.63 1.96
C SER A 138 10.59 -14.29 1.53
N THR A 139 9.57 -14.25 2.38
CA THR A 139 8.26 -14.80 2.08
C THR A 139 7.23 -13.69 2.20
N TRP A 140 6.57 -13.39 1.11
CA TRP A 140 5.40 -12.53 1.08
C TRP A 140 4.14 -13.38 1.00
N LYS A 141 3.30 -13.32 2.03
CA LYS A 141 2.04 -14.06 2.07
C LYS A 141 0.94 -13.12 2.53
N PRO A 142 0.23 -12.46 1.60
CA PRO A 142 -0.91 -11.65 1.95
C PRO A 142 -2.00 -12.53 2.59
N GLN A 143 -2.65 -12.03 3.62
CA GLN A 143 -3.77 -12.71 4.29
C GLN A 143 -4.81 -11.67 4.66
N LEU A 144 -6.08 -11.97 4.38
CA LEU A 144 -7.19 -11.28 4.98
C LEU A 144 -7.46 -11.98 6.33
N GLY A 145 -7.42 -11.23 7.44
CA GLY A 145 -7.83 -11.78 8.73
C GLY A 145 -9.28 -12.24 8.66
N ALA A 146 -9.59 -13.40 9.24
CA ALA A 146 -10.95 -13.94 9.30
C ALA A 146 -11.91 -13.09 10.17
N GLU A 147 -11.39 -12.09 10.87
CA GLU A 147 -12.19 -11.10 11.59
C GLU A 147 -12.51 -9.98 10.60
N SER A 148 -13.79 -9.89 10.26
CA SER A 148 -14.39 -8.88 9.42
C SER A 148 -13.59 -7.58 9.38
N VAL A 149 -13.00 -7.25 8.24
CA VAL A 149 -12.53 -5.89 7.98
C VAL A 149 -13.80 -5.05 7.82
N SER A 150 -14.44 -4.72 8.91
CA SER A 150 -15.42 -3.65 8.89
C SER A 150 -14.65 -2.36 8.65
N MET A 151 -14.92 -1.68 7.56
CA MET A 151 -14.44 -0.32 7.41
C MET A 151 -14.93 0.50 8.60
N GLU A 152 -14.00 1.10 9.32
CA GLU A 152 -14.35 1.98 10.42
C GLU A 152 -14.50 3.41 9.91
N CYS A 153 -15.53 4.08 10.37
CA CYS A 153 -15.74 5.50 10.08
C CYS A 153 -14.55 6.31 10.59
N THR A 154 -13.87 7.01 9.70
CA THR A 154 -12.70 7.85 9.99
C THR A 154 -12.97 8.88 11.10
N VAL A 155 -14.24 9.24 11.35
CA VAL A 155 -14.63 10.27 12.32
C VAL A 155 -15.00 9.69 13.69
N CYS A 156 -15.69 8.56 13.75
CA CYS A 156 -16.26 8.05 15.00
C CYS A 156 -15.91 6.60 15.34
N GLY A 157 -15.13 5.91 14.47
CA GLY A 157 -14.68 4.53 14.69
C GLY A 157 -15.80 3.47 14.65
N LYS A 158 -17.01 3.82 14.21
CA LYS A 158 -18.09 2.85 14.04
C LYS A 158 -17.92 2.11 12.71
N SER A 159 -18.31 0.85 12.70
CA SER A 159 -18.43 0.07 11.47
C SER A 159 -19.27 0.80 10.42
N VAL A 160 -18.81 0.79 9.18
CA VAL A 160 -19.48 1.44 8.05
C VAL A 160 -20.13 0.36 7.18
N ASP A 161 -21.39 0.05 7.45
CA ASP A 161 -22.15 -0.92 6.66
C ASP A 161 -22.84 -0.25 5.45
N ASP A 162 -23.34 0.98 5.63
CA ASP A 162 -23.99 1.84 4.62
C ASP A 162 -23.48 3.28 4.80
N GLY A 163 -22.24 3.55 4.44
CA GLY A 163 -21.59 4.84 4.62
C GLY A 163 -21.58 5.74 3.39
N GLU A 164 -20.98 6.92 3.55
CA GLU A 164 -20.70 7.86 2.48
C GLU A 164 -19.17 7.97 2.30
N THR A 165 -18.75 8.06 1.06
CA THR A 165 -17.37 8.35 0.69
C THR A 165 -17.16 9.86 0.60
N VAL A 166 -16.14 10.40 1.25
CA VAL A 166 -15.77 11.81 1.23
C VAL A 166 -14.36 11.97 0.69
N GLU A 167 -14.23 12.70 -0.41
CA GLU A 167 -12.93 13.07 -0.99
C GLU A 167 -12.41 14.35 -0.35
N LEU A 168 -11.19 14.31 0.22
CA LEU A 168 -10.51 15.44 0.82
C LEU A 168 -9.08 15.53 0.27
N GLY A 169 -8.86 16.44 -0.66
CA GLY A 169 -7.60 16.52 -1.40
C GLY A 169 -7.42 15.29 -2.30
N GLU A 170 -6.34 14.56 -2.14
CA GLU A 170 -6.03 13.32 -2.87
C GLU A 170 -6.45 12.05 -2.11
N GLN A 171 -7.07 12.20 -0.94
CA GLN A 171 -7.45 11.08 -0.08
C GLN A 171 -8.96 10.90 -0.04
N THR A 172 -9.36 9.64 -0.02
CA THR A 172 -10.75 9.20 0.09
C THR A 172 -11.00 8.65 1.49
N HIS A 173 -12.06 9.12 2.14
CA HIS A 173 -12.42 8.74 3.51
C HIS A 173 -13.81 8.14 3.56
N GLU A 174 -13.95 6.99 4.21
CA GLU A 174 -15.26 6.37 4.47
C GLU A 174 -15.83 6.85 5.80
N VAL A 175 -17.10 7.25 5.78
CA VAL A 175 -17.82 7.74 6.97
C VAL A 175 -19.20 7.09 7.08
N CYS A 176 -19.63 6.79 8.30
CA CYS A 176 -20.84 6.01 8.56
C CYS A 176 -22.15 6.78 8.34
N CYS A 177 -22.13 8.10 8.17
CA CYS A 177 -23.33 8.92 7.99
C CYS A 177 -22.99 10.34 7.53
N THR A 178 -24.01 11.06 7.04
CA THR A 178 -23.91 12.47 6.60
C THR A 178 -23.37 13.43 7.67
N SER A 179 -23.63 13.15 8.96
CA SER A 179 -23.10 13.96 10.06
C SER A 179 -21.58 13.81 10.19
N CYS A 180 -21.05 12.60 10.01
CA CYS A 180 -19.61 12.36 10.00
C CYS A 180 -18.99 12.93 8.72
N ALA A 181 -19.67 12.83 7.57
CA ALA A 181 -19.24 13.45 6.32
C ALA A 181 -19.08 14.98 6.45
N SER A 182 -20.06 15.63 7.08
CA SER A 182 -20.00 17.08 7.32
C SER A 182 -18.85 17.43 8.29
N LYS A 183 -18.66 16.65 9.34
CA LYS A 183 -17.65 16.89 10.36
C LYS A 183 -16.22 16.77 9.79
N ILE A 184 -15.94 15.74 8.99
CA ILE A 184 -14.60 15.58 8.40
C ILE A 184 -14.27 16.68 7.40
N LYS A 185 -15.26 17.14 6.61
CA LYS A 185 -15.10 18.28 5.70
C LYS A 185 -14.75 19.56 6.46
N THR A 186 -15.49 19.85 7.52
CA THR A 186 -15.22 21.05 8.36
C THR A 186 -13.82 20.99 8.96
N GLN A 187 -13.41 19.84 9.51
CA GLN A 187 -12.06 19.68 10.09
C GLN A 187 -10.97 19.84 9.03
N TYR A 188 -11.19 19.34 7.84
CA TYR A 188 -10.25 19.50 6.72
C TYR A 188 -10.10 20.96 6.30
N ASP A 189 -11.20 21.69 6.19
CA ASP A 189 -11.21 23.11 5.82
C ASP A 189 -10.52 23.96 6.89
N GLU A 190 -10.78 23.71 8.19
CA GLU A 190 -10.12 24.37 9.31
C GLU A 190 -8.58 24.14 9.29
N LEU A 191 -8.14 22.91 9.03
CA LEU A 191 -6.71 22.58 8.93
C LEU A 191 -6.05 23.25 7.71
N LYS A 192 -6.76 23.31 6.60
CA LYS A 192 -6.28 23.95 5.38
C LYS A 192 -6.15 25.48 5.56
N GLU A 193 -7.11 26.11 6.23
CA GLU A 193 -7.05 27.55 6.57
C GLU A 193 -5.91 27.86 7.56
N ALA A 194 -5.70 26.99 8.56
CA ALA A 194 -4.60 27.12 9.51
C ALA A 194 -3.23 27.02 8.81
N ALA A 195 -3.07 26.06 7.90
CA ALA A 195 -1.84 25.88 7.13
C ALA A 195 -1.57 27.01 6.11
N ALA A 196 -2.60 27.72 5.66
CA ALA A 196 -2.45 28.86 4.75
C ALA A 196 -2.14 30.18 5.45
N SER A 197 -2.21 30.20 6.79
CA SER A 197 -1.97 31.39 7.63
C SER A 197 -0.59 31.44 8.29
N GLU A 198 0.26 30.43 8.08
CA GLU A 198 1.68 30.39 8.43
C GLU A 198 2.58 30.68 7.21
#